data_944f1803cdaaa3211e09778a05e37931
#
_entry.id   944f1803cdaaa3211e09778a05e37931
#
_cell.length_a   1.000
_cell.length_b   1.000
_cell.length_c   1.000
_cell.angle_alpha   90.00
_cell.angle_beta   90.00
_cell.angle_gamma   90.00
#
_symmetry.space_group_name_H-M   'P 1'
#
loop_
_entity.id
_entity.type
_entity.pdbx_description
1 polymer ?
#
loop_
_entity_poly.entity_id
_entity_poly.type
_entity_poly.pdbx_seq_one_letter_code
_entity_poly.pdbx_strand_id
1 'polypeptide(L)'
;SADKRFAAKRVIQHKVDSILSIHPHAYVVVMGDMNSNPQDDIRGMINMMMNWDGVGYGTQKHQGTWSFLDQFYVSSALRSQASAHIFSPEWLLEEDEKYLGYRPKRTFIGFRYHAGYSDHLPIVLRLDMQ
;
A
#
# COMPACT_ATOMS: atom_id res chain seq x y z
N SER A 1 -14.90 8.38 2.12
CA SER A 1 -14.94 9.79 1.70
C SER A 1 -13.60 10.47 2.00
N ALA A 2 -13.37 11.62 1.34
CA ALA A 2 -12.16 12.40 1.58
C ALA A 2 -12.06 12.87 3.03
N ASP A 3 -13.17 13.26 3.63
CA ASP A 3 -13.21 13.72 5.02
C ASP A 3 -12.84 12.62 6.01
N LYS A 4 -13.32 11.39 5.77
CA LYS A 4 -13.00 10.25 6.62
C LYS A 4 -11.53 9.86 6.49
N ARG A 5 -10.98 9.89 5.27
CA ARG A 5 -9.55 9.65 5.04
C ARG A 5 -8.69 10.69 5.74
N PHE A 6 -9.08 11.94 5.65
CA PHE A 6 -8.38 13.04 6.31
C PHE A 6 -8.39 12.88 7.84
N ALA A 7 -9.54 12.54 8.40
CA ALA A 7 -9.68 12.32 9.85
C ALA A 7 -8.80 11.13 10.31
N ALA A 8 -8.80 10.03 9.55
CA ALA A 8 -7.96 8.87 9.85
C ALA A 8 -6.46 9.22 9.82
N LYS A 9 -6.04 9.96 8.81
CA LYS A 9 -4.64 10.41 8.69
C LYS A 9 -4.22 11.32 9.84
N ARG A 10 -5.12 12.16 10.32
CA ARG A 10 -4.85 13.00 11.51
C ARG A 10 -4.59 12.16 12.76
N VAL A 11 -5.37 11.10 12.96
CA VAL A 11 -5.17 10.18 14.08
C VAL A 11 -3.81 9.49 13.97
N ILE A 12 -3.48 9.00 12.78
CA ILE A 12 -2.18 8.37 12.51
C ILE A 12 -1.04 9.35 12.77
N GLN A 13 -1.14 10.57 12.25
CA GLN A 13 -0.12 11.60 12.43
C GLN A 13 0.08 11.93 13.91
N HIS A 14 -1.00 12.04 14.66
CA HIS A 14 -0.93 12.29 16.10
C HIS A 14 -0.21 11.16 16.84
N LYS A 15 -0.49 9.91 16.49
CA LYS A 15 0.18 8.73 17.07
C LYS A 15 1.67 8.73 16.74
N VAL A 16 2.02 8.96 15.49
CA VAL A 16 3.41 9.01 15.02
C VAL A 16 4.17 10.13 15.75
N ASP A 17 3.60 11.33 15.79
CA ASP A 17 4.20 12.47 16.49
C ASP A 17 4.43 12.16 17.98
N SER A 18 3.46 11.52 18.62
CA SER A 18 3.55 11.14 20.03
C SER A 18 4.69 10.16 20.29
N ILE A 19 4.82 9.13 19.47
CA ILE A 19 5.87 8.12 19.60
C ILE A 19 7.26 8.74 19.34
N LEU A 20 7.40 9.46 18.23
CA LEU A 20 8.68 10.01 17.80
C LEU A 20 9.14 11.17 18.65
N SER A 21 8.23 11.88 19.33
CA SER A 21 8.61 12.93 20.28
C SER A 21 9.31 12.37 21.53
N ILE A 22 8.92 11.16 21.95
CA ILE A 22 9.51 10.48 23.11
C ILE A 22 10.71 9.63 22.67
N HIS A 23 10.58 8.95 21.54
CA HIS A 23 11.59 8.03 21.01
C HIS A 23 11.91 8.39 19.56
N PRO A 24 12.80 9.39 19.32
CA PRO A 24 13.09 9.87 17.95
C PRO A 24 13.65 8.80 17.00
N HIS A 25 14.25 7.75 17.54
CA HIS A 25 14.82 6.64 16.77
C HIS A 25 13.98 5.37 16.83
N ALA A 26 12.71 5.48 17.21
CA ALA A 26 11.82 4.34 17.28
C ALA A 26 11.61 3.69 15.91
N TYR A 27 11.43 2.39 15.90
CA TYR A 27 11.07 1.62 14.73
C TYR A 27 9.54 1.59 14.64
N VAL A 28 9.01 2.38 13.71
CA VAL A 28 7.58 2.53 13.52
C VAL A 28 7.23 2.16 12.07
N VAL A 29 6.19 1.36 11.92
CA VAL A 29 5.61 1.02 10.62
C VAL A 29 4.13 1.39 10.65
N VAL A 30 3.69 2.12 9.64
CA VAL A 30 2.27 2.37 9.36
C VAL A 30 1.94 1.66 8.06
N MET A 31 0.90 0.85 8.04
CA MET A 31 0.53 0.08 6.86
C MET A 31 -0.97 -0.08 6.72
N GLY A 32 -1.41 -0.24 5.49
CA GLY A 32 -2.81 -0.50 5.18
C GLY A 32 -3.25 0.07 3.84
N ASP A 33 -4.53 -0.09 3.57
CA ASP A 33 -5.19 0.52 2.42
C ASP A 33 -5.48 1.99 2.73
N MET A 34 -4.79 2.88 2.03
CA MET A 34 -4.91 4.33 2.23
C MET A 34 -5.98 4.96 1.33
N ASN A 35 -6.57 4.18 0.42
CA ASN A 35 -7.52 4.65 -0.58
C ASN A 35 -7.02 5.86 -1.38
N SER A 36 -5.70 5.98 -1.53
CA SER A 36 -5.05 7.04 -2.30
C SER A 36 -3.70 6.54 -2.78
N ASN A 37 -3.23 7.08 -3.90
CA ASN A 37 -1.88 6.78 -4.40
C ASN A 37 -0.83 7.29 -3.41
N PRO A 38 0.42 6.76 -3.49
CA PRO A 38 1.47 7.15 -2.57
C PRO A 38 1.69 8.66 -2.56
N GLN A 39 1.74 9.22 -1.36
CA GLN A 39 2.04 10.61 -1.10
C GLN A 39 2.89 10.68 0.16
N ASP A 40 3.75 11.67 0.22
CA ASP A 40 4.56 11.91 1.41
C ASP A 40 3.75 12.78 2.39
N ASP A 41 2.71 12.18 2.97
CA ASP A 41 1.69 12.89 3.74
C ASP A 41 1.67 12.54 5.24
N ILE A 42 2.59 11.69 5.70
CA ILE A 42 2.81 11.44 7.13
C ILE A 42 4.19 11.99 7.51
N ARG A 43 4.20 13.13 8.23
CA ARG A 43 5.45 13.76 8.66
C ARG A 43 6.21 12.83 9.60
N GLY A 44 7.53 12.77 9.43
CA GLY A 44 8.39 11.88 10.22
C GLY A 44 8.46 10.45 9.70
N MET A 45 7.71 10.13 8.66
CA MET A 45 7.65 8.80 8.06
C MET A 45 8.02 8.86 6.58
N ILE A 46 8.51 7.74 6.07
CA ILE A 46 8.90 7.58 4.66
C ILE A 46 7.95 6.59 4.02
N ASN A 47 7.28 7.01 2.94
CA ASN A 47 6.42 6.14 2.14
C ASN A 47 7.28 5.24 1.26
N MET A 48 7.23 3.93 1.53
CA MET A 48 8.05 2.94 0.83
C MET A 48 7.54 2.60 -0.57
N MET A 49 6.31 3.04 -0.91
CA MET A 49 5.70 2.71 -2.19
C MET A 49 5.89 3.78 -3.27
N MET A 50 6.45 4.94 -2.94
CA MET A 50 6.60 6.04 -3.90
C MET A 50 7.48 5.69 -5.10
N ASN A 51 8.49 4.84 -4.90
CA ASN A 51 9.42 4.45 -5.97
C ASN A 51 8.85 3.42 -6.95
N TRP A 52 7.63 2.94 -6.70
CA TRP A 52 6.99 1.93 -7.53
C TRP A 52 6.07 2.52 -8.60
N ASP A 53 5.85 3.83 -8.56
CA ASP A 53 4.95 4.50 -9.50
C ASP A 53 5.44 4.31 -10.95
N GLY A 54 4.56 3.78 -11.79
CA GLY A 54 4.86 3.51 -13.19
C GLY A 54 5.69 2.26 -13.47
N VAL A 55 6.00 1.44 -12.46
CA VAL A 55 6.82 0.23 -12.62
C VAL A 55 6.00 -1.01 -12.25
N GLY A 56 5.57 -1.76 -13.26
CA GLY A 56 4.84 -3.01 -13.08
C GLY A 56 3.41 -2.82 -12.60
N TYR A 57 2.96 -3.73 -11.74
CA TYR A 57 1.59 -3.70 -11.21
C TYR A 57 1.48 -2.78 -10.01
N GLY A 58 0.33 -2.11 -9.88
CA GLY A 58 -0.07 -1.51 -8.63
C GLY A 58 -0.65 -2.54 -7.66
N THR A 59 -1.36 -2.07 -6.65
CA THR A 59 -2.03 -2.94 -5.69
C THR A 59 -3.49 -3.19 -6.04
N GLN A 60 -4.10 -2.32 -6.84
CA GLN A 60 -5.47 -2.46 -7.34
C GLN A 60 -5.54 -1.95 -8.77
N LYS A 61 -6.38 -2.58 -9.58
CA LYS A 61 -6.65 -2.12 -10.96
C LYS A 61 -8.13 -1.75 -11.10
N HIS A 62 -8.38 -0.53 -11.53
CA HIS A 62 -9.74 -0.02 -11.78
C HIS A 62 -9.82 0.57 -13.18
N GLN A 63 -10.71 0.03 -14.00
CA GLN A 63 -10.95 0.48 -15.38
C GLN A 63 -9.63 0.64 -16.17
N GLY A 64 -8.77 -0.35 -16.07
CA GLY A 64 -7.50 -0.39 -16.81
C GLY A 64 -6.33 0.34 -16.18
N THR A 65 -6.55 1.04 -15.07
CA THR A 65 -5.51 1.81 -14.40
C THR A 65 -5.10 1.16 -13.08
N TRP A 66 -3.80 0.89 -12.92
CA TRP A 66 -3.23 0.42 -11.67
C TRP A 66 -3.02 1.57 -10.71
N SER A 67 -3.37 1.35 -9.45
CA SER A 67 -3.16 2.30 -8.35
C SER A 67 -2.41 1.62 -7.21
N PHE A 68 -1.68 2.41 -6.41
CA PHE A 68 -0.92 1.94 -5.25
C PHE A 68 -1.66 2.35 -3.98
N LEU A 69 -2.81 1.73 -3.72
CA LEU A 69 -3.68 2.11 -2.60
C LEU A 69 -3.20 1.57 -1.26
N ASP A 70 -2.50 0.43 -1.30
CA ASP A 70 -1.95 -0.23 -0.11
C ASP A 70 -0.50 0.21 0.06
N GLN A 71 -0.15 0.68 1.25
CA GLN A 71 1.12 1.38 1.43
C GLN A 71 1.79 1.01 2.75
N PHE A 72 3.12 1.13 2.76
CA PHE A 72 3.96 1.09 3.94
C PHE A 72 4.64 2.43 4.15
N TYR A 73 4.52 2.94 5.37
CA TYR A 73 5.34 4.04 5.85
C TYR A 73 6.26 3.52 6.93
N VAL A 74 7.51 3.91 6.91
CA VAL A 74 8.48 3.53 7.94
C VAL A 74 9.12 4.77 8.53
N SER A 75 9.49 4.69 9.82
CA SER A 75 10.25 5.75 10.46
C SER A 75 11.67 5.81 9.87
N SER A 76 12.32 6.97 9.97
CA SER A 76 13.66 7.17 9.40
C SER A 76 14.68 6.18 9.94
N ALA A 77 14.53 5.73 11.19
CA ALA A 77 15.43 4.74 11.80
C ALA A 77 15.36 3.36 11.10
N LEU A 78 14.26 3.05 10.42
CA LEU A 78 14.10 1.81 9.66
C LEU A 78 14.48 1.93 8.18
N ARG A 79 14.64 3.14 7.66
CA ARG A 79 14.74 3.37 6.22
C ARG A 79 15.81 2.51 5.53
N SER A 80 17.00 2.43 6.11
CA SER A 80 18.11 1.70 5.51
C SER A 80 17.95 0.18 5.57
N GLN A 81 17.05 -0.32 6.41
CA GLN A 81 16.82 -1.74 6.65
C GLN A 81 15.54 -2.24 5.99
N ALA A 82 14.77 -1.33 5.39
CA ALA A 82 13.44 -1.63 4.88
C ALA A 82 13.41 -1.68 3.36
N SER A 83 12.71 -2.66 2.82
CA SER A 83 12.37 -2.73 1.40
C SER A 83 10.93 -3.22 1.26
N ALA A 84 10.19 -2.64 0.31
CA ALA A 84 8.80 -3.00 0.06
C ALA A 84 8.63 -3.49 -1.37
N HIS A 85 7.72 -4.43 -1.57
CA HIS A 85 7.34 -4.88 -2.90
C HIS A 85 5.89 -5.33 -2.94
N ILE A 86 5.36 -5.42 -4.15
CA ILE A 86 4.02 -5.94 -4.42
C ILE A 86 4.16 -7.43 -4.72
N PHE A 87 3.41 -8.26 -3.99
CA PHE A 87 3.38 -9.69 -4.21
C PHE A 87 2.41 -10.01 -5.33
N SER A 88 2.93 -10.36 -6.52
CA SER A 88 2.15 -10.55 -7.73
C SER A 88 2.44 -11.88 -8.45
N PRO A 89 2.31 -13.03 -7.76
CA PRO A 89 2.47 -14.32 -8.43
C PRO A 89 1.33 -14.55 -9.43
N GLU A 90 1.58 -15.39 -10.44
CA GLU A 90 0.61 -15.68 -11.51
C GLU A 90 -0.76 -16.09 -10.97
N TRP A 91 -0.79 -16.87 -9.89
CA TRP A 91 -2.05 -17.37 -9.35
C TRP A 91 -2.94 -16.32 -8.70
N LEU A 92 -2.38 -15.14 -8.38
CA LEU A 92 -3.16 -13.98 -7.90
C LEU A 92 -3.67 -13.09 -9.03
N LEU A 93 -3.27 -13.35 -10.25
CA LEU A 93 -3.58 -12.54 -11.42
C LEU A 93 -4.44 -13.31 -12.41
N GLU A 94 -5.18 -12.57 -13.22
CA GLU A 94 -5.90 -13.09 -14.38
C GLU A 94 -5.83 -12.08 -15.52
N GLU A 95 -6.08 -12.53 -16.73
CA GLU A 95 -6.14 -11.64 -17.89
C GLU A 95 -7.30 -10.66 -17.76
N ASP A 96 -7.04 -9.41 -18.08
CA ASP A 96 -8.04 -8.36 -18.17
C ASP A 96 -8.46 -8.20 -19.63
N GLU A 97 -9.51 -8.90 -20.02
CA GLU A 97 -9.97 -8.93 -21.41
C GLU A 97 -10.47 -7.55 -21.88
N LYS A 98 -11.06 -6.78 -20.96
CA LYS A 98 -11.66 -5.49 -21.30
C LYS A 98 -10.62 -4.39 -21.47
N TYR A 99 -9.65 -4.31 -20.57
CA TYR A 99 -8.67 -3.23 -20.54
C TYR A 99 -7.25 -3.70 -20.85
N LEU A 100 -7.08 -4.97 -21.20
CA LEU A 100 -5.82 -5.63 -21.55
C LEU A 100 -4.87 -5.78 -20.36
N GLY A 101 -3.84 -6.62 -20.53
CA GLY A 101 -2.93 -6.96 -19.47
C GLY A 101 -3.58 -7.84 -18.42
N TYR A 102 -3.11 -7.72 -17.19
CA TYR A 102 -3.58 -8.54 -16.07
C TYR A 102 -4.26 -7.68 -15.02
N ARG A 103 -5.04 -8.34 -14.17
CA ARG A 103 -5.68 -7.73 -13.01
C ARG A 103 -5.65 -8.71 -11.84
N PRO A 104 -5.84 -8.25 -10.59
CA PRO A 104 -6.00 -9.16 -9.46
C PRO A 104 -7.18 -10.11 -9.70
N LYS A 105 -6.99 -11.38 -9.37
CA LYS A 105 -8.04 -12.38 -9.49
C LYS A 105 -9.05 -12.21 -8.35
N ARG A 106 -10.14 -11.53 -8.63
CA ARG A 106 -11.14 -11.10 -7.65
C ARG A 106 -12.02 -12.23 -7.16
N THR A 107 -12.43 -12.15 -5.91
CA THR A 107 -13.48 -13.02 -5.36
C THR A 107 -14.82 -12.74 -6.01
N PHE A 108 -15.12 -11.45 -6.23
CA PHE A 108 -16.34 -11.00 -6.88
C PHE A 108 -16.04 -10.01 -8.01
N ILE A 109 -16.86 -10.04 -9.05
CA ILE A 109 -16.94 -8.99 -10.06
C ILE A 109 -18.33 -8.39 -9.94
N GLY A 110 -18.43 -7.18 -9.36
CA GLY A 110 -19.70 -6.64 -8.91
C GLY A 110 -20.32 -7.55 -7.85
N PHE A 111 -21.54 -8.02 -8.10
CA PHE A 111 -22.23 -8.95 -7.20
C PHE A 111 -22.05 -10.43 -7.58
N ARG A 112 -21.33 -10.70 -8.67
CA ARG A 112 -21.14 -12.05 -9.17
C ARG A 112 -19.89 -12.69 -8.57
N TYR A 113 -20.05 -13.89 -8.00
CA TYR A 113 -18.93 -14.67 -7.48
C TYR A 113 -18.01 -15.10 -8.61
N HIS A 114 -16.71 -14.82 -8.46
CA HIS A 114 -15.69 -15.08 -9.49
C HIS A 114 -14.61 -16.08 -9.03
N ALA A 115 -14.72 -16.56 -7.81
CA ALA A 115 -13.84 -17.58 -7.22
C ALA A 115 -12.35 -17.20 -7.18
N GLY A 116 -12.03 -15.92 -7.14
CA GLY A 116 -10.67 -15.44 -6.94
C GLY A 116 -10.34 -15.20 -5.47
N TYR A 117 -9.34 -14.38 -5.24
CA TYR A 117 -8.78 -14.17 -3.90
C TYR A 117 -9.05 -12.78 -3.35
N SER A 118 -8.74 -11.74 -4.13
CA SER A 118 -8.90 -10.34 -3.70
C SER A 118 -8.84 -9.41 -4.90
N ASP A 119 -9.44 -8.24 -4.78
CA ASP A 119 -9.31 -7.14 -5.73
C ASP A 119 -8.03 -6.32 -5.51
N HIS A 120 -7.29 -6.60 -4.44
CA HIS A 120 -5.98 -6.02 -4.16
C HIS A 120 -4.89 -7.09 -4.21
N LEU A 121 -3.70 -6.72 -4.68
CA LEU A 121 -2.51 -7.53 -4.53
C LEU A 121 -1.88 -7.25 -3.16
N PRO A 122 -1.34 -8.28 -2.50
CA PRO A 122 -0.63 -8.07 -1.23
C PRO A 122 0.62 -7.23 -1.40
N ILE A 123 0.95 -6.48 -0.37
CA ILE A 123 2.24 -5.80 -0.26
C ILE A 123 3.07 -6.45 0.83
N VAL A 124 4.38 -6.49 0.64
CA VAL A 124 5.31 -7.12 1.56
C VAL A 124 6.38 -6.12 1.95
N LEU A 125 6.58 -5.95 3.25
CA LEU A 125 7.69 -5.17 3.80
C LEU A 125 8.72 -6.13 4.38
N ARG A 126 9.94 -6.03 3.90
CA ARG A 126 11.07 -6.77 4.44
C ARG A 126 11.92 -5.84 5.30
N LEU A 127 12.22 -6.29 6.51
CA LEU A 127 13.09 -5.58 7.45
C LEU A 127 14.33 -6.47 7.71
N ASP A 128 15.51 -5.98 7.34
CA ASP A 128 16.77 -6.66 7.62
C ASP A 128 17.31 -6.18 8.97
N MET A 129 16.89 -6.83 10.04
CA MET A 129 17.27 -6.50 11.41
C MET A 129 18.50 -7.30 11.82
N GLN A 130 19.55 -6.58 12.18
CA GLN A 130 20.80 -7.20 12.62
C GLN A 130 21.02 -6.96 14.11
#